data_5f40ece0accf7134060942d9682806e3
#
_entry.id   5f40ece0accf7134060942d9682806e3
#
_cell.length_a   1.000
_cell.length_b   1.000
_cell.length_c   1.000
_cell.angle_alpha   90.00
_cell.angle_beta   90.00
_cell.angle_gamma   90.00
#
_symmetry.space_group_name_H-M   'P 1'
#
loop_
_entity.id
_entity.type
_entity.pdbx_description
1 polymer ?
#
loop_
_entity_poly.entity_id
_entity_poly.type
_entity_poly.pdbx_seq_one_letter_code
_entity_poly.pdbx_strand_id
1 'polypeptide(L)'
;METTNLSRIEQAVAFVDEVRSINKRFKGTSISVTAKCELDEKGEISISSFIWAASKIISSTFIYNLEMEENYAKFLAWKEECEALLAKSAEEIEISCYEQKIAELKAKLNQYGK
;
A
#
# COMPACT_ATOMS: atom_id res chain seq x y z
N MET A 1 -19.88 -6.91 24.94
CA MET A 1 -19.62 -6.81 24.50
C MET A 1 -19.17 -6.70 23.65
N GLU A 2 -19.24 -6.72 23.05
CA GLU A 2 -18.83 -6.57 22.25
C GLU A 2 -18.43 -6.06 21.60
N THR A 3 -18.43 -6.32 21.53
CA THR A 3 -18.09 -5.61 21.09
C THR A 3 -17.57 -5.14 20.21
N THR A 4 -17.44 -5.37 19.77
CA THR A 4 -16.86 -4.51 18.81
C THR A 4 -16.46 -5.15 17.52
N ASN A 5 -17.41 -5.68 16.86
CA ASN A 5 -17.19 -6.09 15.50
C ASN A 5 -17.46 -4.90 14.61
N LEU A 6 -16.41 -4.17 14.27
CA LEU A 6 -16.51 -3.16 13.25
C LEU A 6 -16.94 -3.83 11.95
N SER A 7 -17.82 -3.20 11.22
CA SER A 7 -18.19 -3.69 9.90
C SER A 7 -16.94 -3.67 9.01
N ARG A 8 -16.98 -4.42 7.91
CA ARG A 8 -15.85 -4.45 6.97
C ARG A 8 -15.57 -3.07 6.41
N ILE A 9 -16.61 -2.28 6.17
CA ILE A 9 -16.48 -0.91 5.68
C ILE A 9 -15.76 -0.04 6.74
N GLU A 10 -16.19 -0.14 7.98
CA GLU A 10 -15.57 0.63 9.07
C GLU A 10 -14.10 0.27 9.24
N GLN A 11 -13.77 -1.01 9.15
CA GLN A 11 -12.38 -1.46 9.21
C GLN A 11 -11.54 -0.84 8.08
N ALA A 12 -12.10 -0.83 6.87
CA ALA A 12 -11.41 -0.29 5.70
C ALA A 12 -11.19 1.21 5.84
N VAL A 13 -12.22 1.96 6.25
CA VAL A 13 -12.11 3.40 6.44
C VAL A 13 -11.07 3.73 7.50
N ALA A 14 -11.09 3.02 8.62
CA ALA A 14 -10.14 3.24 9.71
C ALA A 14 -8.71 2.96 9.26
N PHE A 15 -8.49 1.88 8.52
CA PHE A 15 -7.15 1.53 8.06
C PHE A 15 -6.64 2.51 6.99
N VAL A 16 -7.49 2.94 6.08
CA VAL A 16 -7.12 3.94 5.07
C VAL A 16 -6.71 5.25 5.76
N ASP A 17 -7.44 5.68 6.77
CA ASP A 17 -7.09 6.88 7.54
C ASP A 17 -5.75 6.71 8.25
N GLU A 18 -5.50 5.53 8.80
CA GLU A 18 -4.23 5.21 9.46
C GLU A 18 -3.07 5.29 8.47
N VAL A 19 -3.23 4.71 7.28
CA VAL A 19 -2.19 4.75 6.23
C VAL A 19 -1.91 6.18 5.80
N ARG A 20 -2.96 6.98 5.61
CA ARG A 20 -2.81 8.38 5.23
C ARG A 20 -2.07 9.17 6.31
N SER A 21 -2.36 8.88 7.56
CA SER A 21 -1.70 9.51 8.69
C SER A 21 -0.20 9.18 8.74
N ILE A 22 0.15 7.94 8.42
CA ILE A 22 1.54 7.48 8.39
C ILE A 22 2.36 8.24 7.35
N ASN A 23 1.73 8.69 6.27
CA ASN A 23 2.42 9.42 5.20
C ASN A 23 3.18 10.64 5.73
N LYS A 24 2.71 11.24 6.81
CA LYS A 24 3.39 12.39 7.41
C LYS A 24 4.78 12.03 7.92
N ARG A 25 4.98 10.80 8.34
CA ARG A 25 6.27 10.31 8.84
C ARG A 25 7.33 10.29 7.74
N PHE A 26 6.90 10.17 6.49
CA PHE A 26 7.80 10.08 5.35
C PHE A 26 8.04 11.42 4.64
N LYS A 27 7.57 12.50 5.23
CA LYS A 27 7.76 13.84 4.66
C LYS A 27 9.25 14.13 4.53
N GLY A 28 9.65 14.62 3.37
CA GLY A 28 11.05 14.90 3.10
C GLY A 28 11.85 13.71 2.56
N THR A 29 11.19 12.55 2.39
CA THR A 29 11.81 11.38 1.78
C THR A 29 11.22 11.16 0.39
N SER A 30 11.77 10.19 -0.34
CA SER A 30 11.21 9.81 -1.65
C SER A 30 9.95 8.96 -1.53
N ILE A 31 9.55 8.60 -0.30
CA ILE A 31 8.40 7.73 -0.08
C ILE A 31 7.13 8.56 -0.04
N SER A 32 6.14 8.12 -0.78
CA SER A 32 4.82 8.75 -0.80
C SER A 32 3.77 7.65 -0.71
N VAL A 33 2.83 7.81 0.18
CA VAL A 33 1.76 6.85 0.40
C VAL A 33 0.44 7.55 0.11
N THR A 34 -0.33 7.02 -0.82
CA THR A 34 -1.68 7.50 -1.08
C THR A 34 -2.64 6.35 -0.86
N ALA A 35 -3.74 6.64 -0.20
CA ALA A 35 -4.79 5.66 0.01
C ALA A 35 -6.11 6.40 0.09
N LYS A 36 -7.13 5.87 -0.54
CA LYS A 36 -8.46 6.44 -0.43
C LYS A 36 -9.51 5.35 -0.46
N CYS A 37 -10.62 5.70 0.16
CA CYS A 37 -11.76 4.82 0.31
C CYS A 37 -12.97 5.60 -0.20
N GLU A 38 -13.65 5.08 -1.19
CA GLU A 38 -14.78 5.76 -1.81
C GLU A 38 -16.03 4.87 -1.81
N LEU A 39 -17.16 5.53 -1.68
CA LEU A 39 -18.45 4.85 -1.73
C LEU A 39 -19.10 5.18 -3.08
N ASP A 40 -19.52 4.17 -3.82
CA ASP A 40 -20.15 4.40 -5.10
C ASP A 40 -21.68 4.60 -4.95
N GLU A 41 -22.37 4.80 -6.07
CA GLU A 41 -23.79 5.04 -6.09
C GLU A 41 -24.62 3.87 -5.54
N LYS A 42 -24.05 2.67 -5.60
CA LYS A 42 -24.73 1.46 -5.13
C LYS A 42 -24.45 1.18 -3.66
N GLY A 43 -23.67 2.04 -3.01
CA GLY A 43 -23.28 1.83 -1.63
C GLY A 43 -22.12 0.87 -1.47
N GLU A 44 -21.46 0.49 -2.56
CA GLU A 44 -20.30 -0.37 -2.50
C GLU A 44 -19.04 0.48 -2.27
N ILE A 45 -18.14 -0.05 -1.48
CA ILE A 45 -16.92 0.65 -1.14
C ILE A 45 -15.77 0.18 -2.05
N SER A 46 -14.93 1.12 -2.43
CA SER A 46 -13.69 0.78 -3.13
C SER A 46 -12.51 1.40 -2.40
N ILE A 47 -11.41 0.68 -2.40
CA ILE A 47 -10.15 1.11 -1.78
C ILE A 47 -9.09 1.13 -2.86
N SER A 48 -8.39 2.23 -2.98
CA SER A 48 -7.23 2.30 -3.87
C SER A 48 -6.04 2.84 -3.09
N SER A 49 -4.87 2.30 -3.37
CA SER A 49 -3.66 2.70 -2.68
C SER A 49 -2.46 2.56 -3.59
N PHE A 50 -1.55 3.52 -3.49
CA PHE A 50 -0.27 3.49 -4.19
C PHE A 50 0.81 3.89 -3.19
N ILE A 51 1.87 3.11 -3.14
CA ILE A 51 3.04 3.45 -2.35
C ILE A 51 4.21 3.61 -3.31
N TRP A 52 4.84 4.77 -3.26
CA TRP A 52 5.98 5.13 -4.11
C TRP A 52 7.22 5.22 -3.26
N ALA A 53 8.34 4.81 -3.81
CA ALA A 53 9.64 5.05 -3.21
C ALA A 53 10.67 5.11 -4.33
N ALA A 54 11.58 6.08 -4.25
CA ALA A 54 12.63 6.27 -5.25
C ALA A 54 12.05 6.39 -6.67
N SER A 55 10.92 7.10 -6.79
CA SER A 55 10.21 7.35 -8.05
C SER A 55 9.64 6.09 -8.71
N LYS A 56 9.38 5.08 -7.92
CA LYS A 56 8.84 3.82 -8.42
C LYS A 56 7.66 3.39 -7.55
N ILE A 57 6.64 2.81 -8.18
CA ILE A 57 5.51 2.23 -7.45
C ILE A 57 5.96 0.90 -6.85
N ILE A 58 5.95 0.80 -5.52
CA ILE A 58 6.35 -0.42 -4.84
C ILE A 58 5.16 -1.21 -4.31
N SER A 59 3.99 -0.61 -4.29
CA SER A 59 2.75 -1.31 -3.93
C SER A 59 1.59 -0.59 -4.59
N SER A 60 0.66 -1.35 -5.12
CA SER A 60 -0.52 -0.82 -5.78
C SER A 60 -1.68 -1.76 -5.48
N THR A 61 -2.79 -1.21 -5.07
CA THR A 61 -3.95 -2.01 -4.66
C THR A 61 -5.23 -1.35 -5.11
N PHE A 62 -6.16 -2.15 -5.62
CA PHE A 62 -7.52 -1.74 -5.87
C PHE A 62 -8.43 -2.88 -5.42
N ILE A 63 -9.32 -2.58 -4.48
CA ILE A 63 -10.24 -3.57 -3.91
C ILE A 63 -11.62 -2.91 -3.84
N TYR A 64 -12.63 -3.62 -4.26
CA TYR A 64 -13.99 -3.13 -4.14
C TYR A 64 -14.91 -4.22 -3.59
N ASN A 65 -16.09 -3.83 -3.13
CA ASN A 65 -17.11 -4.72 -2.61
C ASN A 65 -16.59 -5.68 -1.54
N LEU A 66 -16.31 -5.12 -0.37
CA LEU A 66 -15.75 -5.87 0.76
C LEU A 66 -16.70 -6.93 1.33
N GLU A 67 -17.97 -6.91 0.93
CA GLU A 67 -18.90 -7.94 1.38
C GLU A 67 -18.60 -9.29 0.75
N MET A 68 -17.92 -9.32 -0.39
CA MET A 68 -17.46 -10.57 -0.98
C MET A 68 -16.26 -11.09 -0.22
N GLU A 69 -16.31 -12.36 0.16
CA GLU A 69 -15.25 -12.98 0.96
C GLU A 69 -13.87 -12.87 0.33
N GLU A 70 -13.77 -13.09 -0.97
CA GLU A 70 -12.48 -13.01 -1.65
C GLU A 70 -11.91 -11.59 -1.66
N ASN A 71 -12.78 -10.59 -1.75
CA ASN A 71 -12.34 -9.20 -1.74
C ASN A 71 -11.94 -8.77 -0.33
N TYR A 72 -12.66 -9.25 0.66
CA TYR A 72 -12.28 -9.00 2.05
C TYR A 72 -10.93 -9.65 2.37
N ALA A 73 -10.70 -10.85 1.86
CA ALA A 73 -9.40 -11.52 2.04
C ALA A 73 -8.27 -10.71 1.40
N LYS A 74 -8.53 -10.11 0.24
CA LYS A 74 -7.55 -9.21 -0.41
C LYS A 74 -7.26 -7.99 0.45
N PHE A 75 -8.28 -7.43 1.08
CA PHE A 75 -8.11 -6.31 1.99
C PHE A 75 -7.21 -6.69 3.17
N LEU A 76 -7.45 -7.85 3.77
CA LEU A 76 -6.64 -8.30 4.91
C LEU A 76 -5.18 -8.54 4.50
N ALA A 77 -4.98 -9.12 3.31
CA ALA A 77 -3.62 -9.35 2.80
C ALA A 77 -2.90 -8.03 2.55
N TRP A 78 -3.59 -7.06 1.94
CA TRP A 78 -3.03 -5.73 1.72
C TRP A 78 -2.70 -5.04 3.03
N LYS A 79 -3.57 -5.18 4.02
CA LYS A 79 -3.36 -4.59 5.34
C LYS A 79 -2.07 -5.12 5.97
N GLU A 80 -1.87 -6.44 5.93
CA GLU A 80 -0.64 -7.07 6.45
C GLU A 80 0.60 -6.58 5.70
N GLU A 81 0.52 -6.51 4.37
CA GLU A 81 1.61 -6.02 3.54
C GLU A 81 1.98 -4.59 3.89
N CYS A 82 0.98 -3.72 4.04
CA CYS A 82 1.21 -2.33 4.41
C CYS A 82 1.82 -2.21 5.81
N GLU A 83 1.30 -2.98 6.76
CA GLU A 83 1.82 -2.94 8.13
C GLU A 83 3.29 -3.37 8.18
N ALA A 84 3.64 -4.41 7.45
CA ALA A 84 5.02 -4.89 7.38
C ALA A 84 5.94 -3.87 6.72
N LEU A 85 5.49 -3.29 5.62
CA LEU A 85 6.28 -2.30 4.88
C LEU A 85 6.46 -1.02 5.69
N LEU A 86 5.38 -0.52 6.26
CA LEU A 86 5.40 0.76 6.97
C LEU A 86 6.01 0.67 8.38
N ALA A 87 6.27 -0.54 8.86
CA ALA A 87 7.02 -0.75 10.10
C ALA A 87 8.51 -0.48 9.89
N LYS A 88 8.97 -0.51 8.64
CA LYS A 88 10.37 -0.24 8.31
C LYS A 88 10.65 1.26 8.34
N SER A 89 11.90 1.61 8.56
CA SER A 89 12.30 3.02 8.46
C SER A 89 12.27 3.46 7.00
N ALA A 90 12.18 4.77 6.79
CA ALA A 90 12.24 5.33 5.44
C ALA A 90 13.53 4.91 4.74
N GLU A 91 14.63 4.93 5.48
CA GLU A 91 15.93 4.57 4.94
C GLU A 91 15.97 3.12 4.46
N GLU A 92 15.42 2.21 5.23
CA GLU A 92 15.37 0.79 4.85
C GLU A 92 14.57 0.59 3.57
N ILE A 93 13.43 1.26 3.47
CA ILE A 93 12.58 1.16 2.27
C ILE A 93 13.32 1.71 1.06
N GLU A 94 13.94 2.87 1.20
CA GLU A 94 14.65 3.52 0.10
C GLU A 94 15.85 2.70 -0.36
N ILE A 95 16.64 2.17 0.58
CA ILE A 95 17.79 1.35 0.25
C ILE A 95 17.36 0.12 -0.55
N SER A 96 16.31 -0.55 -0.10
CA SER A 96 15.78 -1.72 -0.81
C SER A 96 15.38 -1.38 -2.25
N CYS A 97 14.73 -0.22 -2.44
CA CYS A 97 14.31 0.21 -3.78
C CYS A 97 15.49 0.55 -4.68
N TYR A 98 16.51 1.20 -4.13
CA TYR A 98 17.71 1.54 -4.90
C TYR A 98 18.50 0.28 -5.26
N GLU A 99 18.56 -0.68 -4.37
CA GLU A 99 19.21 -1.97 -4.65
C GLU A 99 18.52 -2.68 -5.81
N GLN A 100 17.19 -2.67 -5.83
CA GLN A 100 16.43 -3.25 -6.93
C GLN A 100 16.73 -2.53 -8.25
N LYS A 101 16.79 -1.20 -8.23
CA LYS A 101 17.11 -0.41 -9.42
C LYS A 101 18.50 -0.75 -9.96
N ILE A 102 19.46 -0.86 -9.06
CA ILE A 102 20.83 -1.21 -9.43
C ILE A 102 20.87 -2.60 -10.07
N ALA A 103 20.15 -3.55 -9.49
CA ALA A 103 20.08 -4.90 -10.06
C ALA A 103 19.48 -4.89 -11.46
N GLU A 104 18.39 -4.12 -11.64
CA GLU A 104 17.74 -3.99 -12.95
C GLU A 104 18.68 -3.38 -13.99
N LEU A 105 19.41 -2.35 -13.60
CA LEU A 105 20.36 -1.70 -14.48
C LEU A 105 21.53 -2.62 -14.86
N LYS A 106 22.02 -3.38 -13.92
CA LYS A 106 23.09 -4.36 -14.19
C LYS A 106 22.61 -5.44 -15.16
N ALA A 107 21.36 -5.88 -15.01
CA ALA A 107 20.80 -6.85 -15.93
C ALA A 107 20.72 -6.31 -17.36
N LYS A 108 20.33 -5.03 -17.49
CA LYS A 108 20.28 -4.37 -18.80
C LYS A 108 21.67 -4.22 -19.41
N LEU A 109 22.65 -3.84 -18.61
CA LEU A 109 24.04 -3.72 -19.07
C LEU A 109 24.56 -5.05 -19.58
N ASN A 110 24.23 -6.12 -18.91
CA ASN A 110 24.64 -7.46 -19.34
C ASN A 110 24.05 -7.81 -20.71
N GLN A 111 22.83 -7.35 -20.99
CA GLN A 111 22.20 -7.54 -22.30
C GLN A 111 22.89 -6.73 -23.37
N TYR A 112 23.26 -5.51 -23.09
CA TYR A 112 23.94 -4.64 -24.06
C TYR A 112 25.41 -4.97 -24.25
N GLY A 113 26.02 -5.62 -23.26
CA GLY A 113 27.41 -5.96 -23.30
C GLY A 113 27.78 -7.18 -24.15
N LYS A 114 26.80 -7.74 -24.83
CA LYS A 114 27.04 -8.94 -25.66
C LYS A 114 27.11 -8.61 -27.12
#